data_47726ea1e17568b42761135199e34c50
#
_entry.id   47726ea1e17568b42761135199e34c50
#
_cell.length_a   1.000
_cell.length_b   1.000
_cell.length_c   1.000
_cell.angle_alpha   90.00
_cell.angle_beta   90.00
_cell.angle_gamma   90.00
#
_symmetry.space_group_name_H-M   'P 1'
#
loop_
_entity.id
_entity.type
_entity.pdbx_description
1 polymer ?
#
loop_
_entity_poly.entity_id
_entity_poly.type
_entity_poly.pdbx_seq_one_letter_code
_entity_poly.pdbx_strand_id
1 'polypeptide(L)'
;MLRLSEKEIQKNRKIFSETDKSMAAAFKVLSDVNRLRIFRILARQPKLSVSNIARILKISLPLASQHIKILAHANLLQKERDGKKVFPKLEHDNPFVQAIVKKIQQAIKSADLK
;
A
#
# COMPACT_ATOMS: atom_id res chain seq x y z
N MET A 1 -12.70 30.34 25.03
CA MET A 1 -12.21 29.03 24.58
C MET A 1 -12.25 28.03 25.72
N LEU A 2 -12.88 26.88 25.47
CA LEU A 2 -12.95 25.81 26.46
C LEU A 2 -11.62 25.05 26.51
N ARG A 3 -11.13 24.85 27.72
CA ARG A 3 -9.91 24.10 27.95
C ARG A 3 -10.27 22.64 28.19
N LEU A 4 -9.54 21.73 27.57
CA LEU A 4 -9.73 20.29 27.79
C LEU A 4 -9.33 19.92 29.22
N SER A 5 -10.14 19.08 29.86
CA SER A 5 -9.79 18.52 31.16
C SER A 5 -8.70 17.46 31.02
N GLU A 6 -7.99 17.16 32.08
CA GLU A 6 -7.00 16.07 32.10
C GLU A 6 -7.65 14.73 31.74
N LYS A 7 -8.88 14.51 32.19
CA LYS A 7 -9.62 13.30 31.90
C LYS A 7 -9.87 13.15 30.38
N GLU A 8 -10.24 14.24 29.72
CA GLU A 8 -10.45 14.25 28.28
C GLU A 8 -9.15 14.04 27.51
N ILE A 9 -8.06 14.62 27.98
CA ILE A 9 -6.73 14.44 27.38
C ILE A 9 -6.33 12.97 27.45
N GLN A 10 -6.47 12.34 28.61
CA GLN A 10 -6.13 10.93 28.79
C GLN A 10 -7.03 10.01 27.92
N LYS A 11 -8.30 10.34 27.84
CA LYS A 11 -9.24 9.58 27.01
C LYS A 11 -8.83 9.62 25.55
N ASN A 12 -8.39 10.77 25.06
CA ASN A 12 -7.94 10.91 23.67
C ASN A 12 -6.64 10.16 23.41
N ARG A 13 -5.72 10.14 24.39
CA ARG A 13 -4.45 9.39 24.23
C ARG A 13 -4.68 7.88 24.09
N LYS A 14 -5.77 7.37 24.61
CA LYS A 14 -6.06 5.93 24.57
C LYS A 14 -6.39 5.41 23.17
N ILE A 15 -6.68 6.28 22.20
CA ILE A 15 -6.91 5.84 20.84
C ILE A 15 -5.61 5.46 20.11
N PHE A 16 -4.46 5.94 20.63
CA PHE A 16 -3.18 5.64 20.00
C PHE A 16 -2.75 4.20 20.30
N SER A 17 -2.13 3.57 19.32
CA SER A 17 -1.67 2.19 19.44
C SER A 17 -0.43 1.96 18.57
N GLU A 18 0.19 0.79 18.73
CA GLU A 18 1.32 0.40 17.88
C GLU A 18 0.91 0.28 16.41
N THR A 19 -0.36 0.05 16.13
CA THR A 19 -0.90 0.03 14.77
C THR A 19 -0.68 1.37 14.07
N ASP A 20 -0.65 2.47 14.80
CA ASP A 20 -0.42 3.80 14.21
C ASP A 20 0.92 3.85 13.47
N LYS A 21 1.95 3.22 14.03
CA LYS A 21 3.28 3.20 13.41
C LYS A 21 3.28 2.42 12.10
N SER A 22 2.62 1.27 12.09
CA SER A 22 2.49 0.45 10.89
C SER A 22 1.70 1.17 9.79
N MET A 23 0.61 1.84 10.17
CA MET A 23 -0.18 2.62 9.22
C MET A 23 0.62 3.78 8.65
N ALA A 24 1.33 4.52 9.50
CA ALA A 24 2.16 5.64 9.06
C ALA A 24 3.23 5.17 8.07
N ALA A 25 3.89 4.04 8.36
CA ALA A 25 4.89 3.46 7.48
C ALA A 25 4.28 3.07 6.13
N ALA A 26 3.08 2.48 6.13
CA ALA A 26 2.39 2.10 4.90
C ALA A 26 2.01 3.32 4.07
N PHE A 27 1.48 4.36 4.69
CA PHE A 27 1.14 5.60 3.99
C PHE A 27 2.38 6.25 3.38
N LYS A 28 3.48 6.26 4.13
CA LYS A 28 4.74 6.82 3.64
C LYS A 28 5.22 6.08 2.39
N VAL A 29 5.18 4.76 2.41
CA VAL A 29 5.57 3.94 1.26
C VAL A 29 4.67 4.21 0.07
N LEU A 30 3.37 4.32 0.27
CA LEU A 30 2.40 4.55 -0.81
C LEU A 30 2.36 6.00 -1.28
N SER A 31 3.10 6.91 -0.66
CA SER A 31 3.13 8.31 -1.10
C SER A 31 3.97 8.52 -2.36
N ASP A 32 4.79 7.53 -2.76
CA ASP A 32 5.50 7.57 -4.04
C ASP A 32 4.55 7.12 -5.15
N VAL A 33 4.48 7.88 -6.24
CA VAL A 33 3.50 7.63 -7.30
C VAL A 33 3.72 6.28 -7.99
N ASN A 34 4.95 5.85 -8.16
CA ASN A 34 5.23 4.55 -8.78
C ASN A 34 4.82 3.41 -7.87
N ARG A 35 5.10 3.52 -6.57
CA ARG A 35 4.68 2.49 -5.62
C ARG A 35 3.17 2.42 -5.50
N LEU A 36 2.49 3.57 -5.49
CA LEU A 36 1.03 3.58 -5.51
C LEU A 36 0.49 2.90 -6.77
N ARG A 37 1.07 3.18 -7.92
CA ARG A 37 0.65 2.58 -9.19
C ARG A 37 0.87 1.07 -9.21
N ILE A 38 1.98 0.60 -8.65
CA ILE A 38 2.23 -0.84 -8.52
C ILE A 38 1.13 -1.48 -7.66
N PHE A 39 0.83 -0.87 -6.52
CA PHE A 39 -0.23 -1.35 -5.64
C PHE A 39 -1.57 -1.41 -6.40
N ARG A 40 -1.91 -0.37 -7.14
CA ARG A 40 -3.17 -0.28 -7.88
C ARG A 40 -3.28 -1.36 -8.97
N ILE A 41 -2.22 -1.57 -9.76
CA ILE A 41 -2.29 -2.57 -10.83
C ILE A 41 -2.38 -3.99 -10.27
N LEU A 42 -1.72 -4.26 -9.16
CA LEU A 42 -1.79 -5.58 -8.52
C LEU A 42 -3.14 -5.83 -7.84
N ALA A 43 -3.84 -4.78 -7.43
CA ALA A 43 -5.21 -4.90 -6.94
C ALA A 43 -6.17 -5.26 -8.05
N ARG A 44 -5.90 -4.81 -9.27
CA ARG A 44 -6.75 -5.06 -10.44
C ARG A 44 -6.39 -6.36 -11.15
N GLN A 45 -5.09 -6.61 -11.33
CA GLN A 45 -4.61 -7.73 -12.12
C GLN A 45 -3.49 -8.46 -11.37
N PRO A 46 -3.79 -9.57 -10.71
CA PRO A 46 -2.77 -10.40 -10.10
C PRO A 46 -1.96 -11.14 -11.17
N LYS A 47 -0.84 -11.74 -10.75
CA LYS A 47 0.02 -12.54 -11.61
C LYS A 47 0.81 -11.75 -12.66
N LEU A 48 1.17 -10.53 -12.34
CA LEU A 48 2.13 -9.76 -13.13
C LEU A 48 3.53 -10.03 -12.59
N SER A 49 4.48 -10.30 -13.49
CA SER A 49 5.88 -10.42 -13.10
C SER A 49 6.48 -9.03 -12.86
N VAL A 50 7.63 -8.98 -12.18
CA VAL A 50 8.36 -7.73 -12.01
C VAL A 50 8.68 -7.09 -13.37
N SER A 51 9.05 -7.91 -14.37
CA SER A 51 9.30 -7.41 -15.71
C SER A 51 8.05 -6.79 -16.35
N ASN A 52 6.88 -7.40 -16.16
CA ASN A 52 5.63 -6.83 -16.65
C ASN A 52 5.36 -5.47 -16.02
N ILE A 53 5.56 -5.38 -14.71
CA ILE A 53 5.33 -4.14 -13.97
C ILE A 53 6.25 -3.03 -14.46
N ALA A 54 7.54 -3.34 -14.64
CA ALA A 54 8.50 -2.38 -15.16
C ALA A 54 8.06 -1.82 -16.51
N ARG A 55 7.60 -2.71 -17.42
CA ARG A 55 7.11 -2.30 -18.73
C ARG A 55 5.84 -1.46 -18.67
N ILE A 56 4.90 -1.83 -17.82
CA ILE A 56 3.66 -1.07 -17.64
C ILE A 56 3.96 0.34 -17.15
N LEU A 57 4.86 0.47 -16.18
CA LEU A 57 5.20 1.78 -15.59
C LEU A 57 6.25 2.55 -16.39
N LYS A 58 6.83 1.93 -17.41
CA LYS A 58 7.90 2.53 -18.23
C LYS A 58 9.09 2.95 -17.37
N ILE A 59 9.48 2.08 -16.46
CA ILE A 59 10.66 2.25 -15.61
C ILE A 59 11.61 1.08 -15.82
N SER A 60 12.84 1.23 -15.34
CA SER A 60 13.82 0.16 -15.46
C SER A 60 13.46 -1.02 -14.56
N LEU A 61 13.92 -2.21 -14.92
CA LEU A 61 13.73 -3.40 -14.12
C LEU A 61 14.33 -3.27 -12.73
N PRO A 62 15.58 -2.76 -12.57
CA PRO A 62 16.12 -2.55 -11.22
C PRO A 62 15.30 -1.59 -10.38
N LEU A 63 14.74 -0.53 -10.96
CA LEU A 63 13.91 0.42 -10.23
C LEU A 63 12.59 -0.22 -9.80
N ALA A 64 11.95 -0.98 -10.69
CA ALA A 64 10.74 -1.72 -10.35
C ALA A 64 11.00 -2.71 -9.21
N SER A 65 12.12 -3.45 -9.27
CA SER A 65 12.51 -4.37 -8.22
C SER A 65 12.70 -3.66 -6.88
N GLN A 66 13.30 -2.48 -6.89
CA GLN A 66 13.52 -1.70 -5.68
C GLN A 66 12.22 -1.24 -5.05
N HIS A 67 11.30 -0.73 -5.88
CA HIS A 67 9.96 -0.33 -5.39
C HIS A 67 9.20 -1.51 -4.79
N ILE A 68 9.24 -2.66 -5.44
CA ILE A 68 8.58 -3.87 -4.97
C ILE A 68 9.18 -4.33 -3.64
N LYS A 69 10.51 -4.27 -3.51
CA LYS A 69 11.19 -4.62 -2.26
C LYS A 69 10.73 -3.71 -1.10
N ILE A 70 10.61 -2.41 -1.36
CA ILE A 70 10.15 -1.44 -0.36
C ILE A 70 8.71 -1.77 0.07
N LEU A 71 7.83 -2.05 -0.90
CA LEU A 71 6.45 -2.42 -0.62
C LEU A 71 6.36 -3.72 0.18
N ALA A 72 7.16 -4.72 -0.17
CA ALA A 72 7.20 -6.00 0.54
C ALA A 72 7.72 -5.83 1.97
N HIS A 73 8.73 -5.00 2.16
CA HIS A 73 9.29 -4.72 3.48
C HIS A 73 8.29 -4.05 4.41
N ALA A 74 7.38 -3.26 3.85
CA ALA A 74 6.28 -2.63 4.60
C ALA A 74 5.07 -3.55 4.78
N ASN A 75 5.19 -4.81 4.43
CA ASN A 75 4.13 -5.82 4.55
C ASN A 75 2.90 -5.51 3.69
N LEU A 76 3.09 -4.81 2.58
CA LEU A 76 2.02 -4.51 1.63
C LEU A 76 1.98 -5.51 0.48
N LEU A 77 3.09 -6.14 0.18
CA LEU A 77 3.22 -7.15 -0.88
C LEU A 77 3.91 -8.40 -0.35
N GLN A 78 3.61 -9.52 -0.98
CA GLN A 78 4.37 -10.75 -0.92
C GLN A 78 5.05 -10.98 -2.27
N LYS A 79 6.07 -11.81 -2.30
CA LYS A 79 6.72 -12.23 -3.54
C LYS A 79 6.55 -13.72 -3.70
N GLU A 80 6.06 -14.14 -4.86
CA GLU A 80 6.04 -15.54 -5.27
C GLU A 80 7.07 -15.73 -6.37
N ARG A 81 7.83 -16.80 -6.27
CA ARG A 81 8.83 -17.12 -7.28
C ARG A 81 8.37 -18.33 -8.08
N ASP A 82 8.41 -18.21 -9.40
CA ASP A 82 8.13 -19.31 -10.32
C ASP A 82 9.27 -19.37 -11.32
N GLY A 83 10.18 -20.33 -11.12
CA GLY A 83 11.40 -20.41 -11.91
C GLY A 83 12.27 -19.19 -11.70
N LYS A 84 12.61 -18.51 -12.80
CA LYS A 84 13.41 -17.28 -12.77
C LYS A 84 12.57 -16.02 -12.60
N LYS A 85 11.23 -16.14 -12.63
CA LYS A 85 10.35 -14.99 -12.56
C LYS A 85 9.87 -14.79 -11.14
N VAL A 86 9.72 -13.52 -10.76
CA VAL A 86 9.16 -13.11 -9.48
C VAL A 86 7.82 -12.45 -9.75
N PHE A 87 6.80 -12.91 -9.04
CA PHE A 87 5.44 -12.41 -9.16
C PHE A 87 5.05 -11.79 -7.83
N PRO A 88 5.07 -10.46 -7.70
CA PRO A 88 4.55 -9.82 -6.50
C PRO A 88 3.03 -9.90 -6.46
N LYS A 89 2.49 -9.99 -5.26
CA LYS A 89 1.03 -9.92 -5.06
C LYS A 89 0.75 -9.17 -3.79
N LEU A 90 -0.45 -8.61 -3.68
CA LEU A 90 -0.85 -7.88 -2.47
C LEU A 90 -0.90 -8.81 -1.27
N GLU A 91 -0.51 -8.28 -0.11
CA GLU A 91 -0.59 -9.01 1.16
C GLU A 91 -2.02 -8.94 1.67
N HIS A 92 -2.86 -9.85 1.20
CA HIS A 92 -4.30 -9.85 1.50
C HIS A 92 -4.63 -10.14 2.97
N ASP A 93 -3.68 -10.73 3.71
CA ASP A 93 -3.88 -10.97 5.14
C ASP A 93 -3.69 -9.71 5.98
N ASN A 94 -3.19 -8.64 5.38
CA ASN A 94 -3.01 -7.36 6.04
C ASN A 94 -4.32 -6.56 5.97
N PRO A 95 -5.00 -6.32 7.12
CA PRO A 95 -6.27 -5.59 7.11
C PRO A 95 -6.15 -4.18 6.51
N PHE A 96 -4.99 -3.53 6.65
CA PHE A 96 -4.75 -2.23 6.06
C PHE A 96 -4.77 -2.32 4.53
N VAL A 97 -4.16 -3.36 3.96
CA VAL A 97 -4.18 -3.61 2.50
C VAL A 97 -5.61 -3.78 2.02
N GLN A 98 -6.41 -4.59 2.73
CA GLN A 98 -7.81 -4.80 2.38
C GLN A 98 -8.60 -3.49 2.35
N ALA A 99 -8.40 -2.66 3.38
CA ALA A 99 -9.10 -1.38 3.48
C ALA A 99 -8.67 -0.40 2.39
N ILE A 100 -7.38 -0.33 2.10
CA ILE A 100 -6.85 0.59 1.09
C ILE A 100 -7.31 0.18 -0.32
N VAL A 101 -7.29 -1.10 -0.64
CA VAL A 101 -7.78 -1.59 -1.94
C VAL A 101 -9.23 -1.15 -2.14
N LYS A 102 -10.06 -1.37 -1.14
CA LYS A 102 -11.48 -0.99 -1.22
C LYS A 102 -11.66 0.51 -1.42
N LYS A 103 -10.91 1.33 -0.67
CA LYS A 103 -11.03 2.78 -0.76
C LYS A 103 -10.50 3.32 -2.08
N ILE A 104 -9.40 2.78 -2.58
CA ILE A 104 -8.86 3.18 -3.89
C ILE A 104 -9.88 2.87 -4.99
N GLN A 105 -10.47 1.68 -4.98
CA GLN A 105 -11.46 1.29 -5.97
C GLN A 105 -12.67 2.22 -5.95
N GLN A 106 -13.15 2.58 -4.77
CA GLN A 106 -14.26 3.51 -4.61
C GLN A 106 -13.91 4.91 -5.13
N ALA A 107 -12.72 5.40 -4.82
CA ALA A 107 -12.27 6.72 -5.24
C ALA A 107 -12.14 6.80 -6.76
N ILE A 108 -11.57 5.79 -7.39
CA ILE A 108 -11.42 5.73 -8.85
C ILE A 108 -12.79 5.68 -9.51
N LYS A 109 -13.69 4.82 -9.03
CA LYS A 109 -15.04 4.70 -9.56
C LYS A 109 -15.79 6.03 -9.49
N SER A 110 -15.68 6.74 -8.38
CA SER A 110 -16.32 8.04 -8.22
C SER A 110 -15.75 9.07 -9.20
N ALA A 111 -14.42 9.08 -9.40
CA ALA A 111 -13.75 9.98 -10.33
C ALA A 111 -14.18 9.70 -11.78
N ASP A 112 -14.30 8.43 -12.15
CA ASP A 112 -14.66 8.00 -13.50
C ASP A 112 -16.11 8.30 -13.86
N LEU A 113 -16.95 8.53 -12.85
CA LEU A 113 -18.37 8.87 -13.06
C LEU A 113 -18.63 10.34 -13.34
N LYS A 114 -17.61 11.17 -13.29
CA LYS A 114 -17.74 12.61 -13.57
C LYS A 114 -17.72 12.91 -15.04
#